data_26a9f05044cc66327e71a058f70195eb
#
_entry.id   26a9f05044cc66327e71a058f70195eb
#
_cell.length_a   1.000
_cell.length_b   1.000
_cell.length_c   1.000
_cell.angle_alpha   90.00
_cell.angle_beta   90.00
_cell.angle_gamma   90.00
#
_symmetry.space_group_name_H-M   'P 1'
#
loop_
_entity.id
_entity.type
_entity.pdbx_description
1 polymer ?
#
loop_
_entity_poly.entity_id
_entity_poly.type
_entity_poly.pdbx_seq_one_letter_code
_entity_poly.pdbx_strand_id
1 'polypeptide(L)'
;MATSKLPVTEEIRARLDAAFDPRDLTVTDDSAAHAGHAGAPAGGESHFSVRMRSDALAGMSRLARHRAVHGAIGPELMGRIHALALDLAE
;
A
#
# COMPACT_ATOMS: atom_id res chain seq x y z
N MET A 1 -8.01 -27.35 -0.98
CA MET A 1 -6.83 -26.57 -0.92
C MET A 1 -7.05 -25.26 -0.16
N ALA A 2 -6.26 -25.04 0.83
CA ALA A 2 -6.42 -23.81 1.59
C ALA A 2 -6.02 -22.62 0.73
N THR A 3 -6.88 -21.66 0.65
CA THR A 3 -6.55 -20.41 0.04
C THR A 3 -5.67 -19.67 1.01
N SER A 4 -4.42 -19.50 0.62
CA SER A 4 -3.50 -18.72 1.41
C SER A 4 -3.94 -17.28 1.39
N LYS A 5 -4.40 -16.80 2.52
CA LYS A 5 -4.75 -15.39 2.62
C LYS A 5 -3.47 -14.61 2.87
N LEU A 6 -3.05 -13.84 1.89
CA LEU A 6 -1.87 -13.02 2.04
C LEU A 6 -2.10 -11.90 3.05
N PRO A 7 -1.07 -11.51 3.81
CA PRO A 7 -1.12 -10.27 4.57
C PRO A 7 -1.41 -9.09 3.65
N VAL A 8 -2.06 -8.08 4.17
CA VAL A 8 -2.41 -6.90 3.36
C VAL A 8 -1.17 -6.25 2.77
N THR A 9 -0.05 -6.20 3.50
CA THR A 9 1.20 -5.68 2.96
C THR A 9 1.63 -6.41 1.69
N GLU A 10 1.49 -7.73 1.65
CA GLU A 10 1.85 -8.52 0.49
C GLU A 10 0.88 -8.34 -0.65
N GLU A 11 -0.40 -8.17 -0.36
CA GLU A 11 -1.39 -7.86 -1.41
C GLU A 11 -1.11 -6.51 -2.04
N ILE A 12 -0.80 -5.49 -1.24
CA ILE A 12 -0.45 -4.17 -1.75
C ILE A 12 0.79 -4.26 -2.62
N ARG A 13 1.83 -4.92 -2.11
CA ARG A 13 3.08 -5.08 -2.84
C ARG A 13 2.86 -5.76 -4.18
N ALA A 14 2.14 -6.86 -4.21
CA ALA A 14 1.91 -7.62 -5.43
C ALA A 14 1.16 -6.79 -6.48
N ARG A 15 0.17 -6.03 -6.06
CA ARG A 15 -0.61 -5.19 -6.98
C ARG A 15 0.21 -4.04 -7.54
N LEU A 16 1.02 -3.40 -6.70
CA LEU A 16 1.87 -2.30 -7.16
C LEU A 16 3.01 -2.79 -8.04
N ASP A 17 3.58 -3.94 -7.70
CA ASP A 17 4.63 -4.53 -8.52
C ASP A 17 4.11 -4.86 -9.92
N ALA A 18 2.94 -5.46 -10.01
CA ALA A 18 2.34 -5.81 -11.28
C ALA A 18 1.95 -4.59 -12.12
N ALA A 19 1.50 -3.51 -11.46
CA ALA A 19 1.01 -2.33 -12.17
C ALA A 19 2.11 -1.39 -12.61
N PHE A 20 3.20 -1.27 -11.84
CA PHE A 20 4.19 -0.22 -12.05
C PHE A 20 5.61 -0.73 -12.32
N ASP A 21 5.87 -2.03 -12.14
CA ASP A 21 7.20 -2.61 -12.32
C ASP A 21 8.27 -1.73 -11.64
N PRO A 22 8.14 -1.46 -10.35
CA PRO A 22 9.01 -0.49 -9.68
C PRO A 22 10.43 -1.05 -9.49
N ARG A 23 11.40 -0.15 -9.58
CA ARG A 23 12.77 -0.51 -9.24
C ARG A 23 13.03 -0.44 -7.74
N ASP A 24 12.14 0.21 -7.00
CA ASP A 24 12.20 0.28 -5.55
C ASP A 24 10.77 0.31 -5.01
N LEU A 25 10.45 -0.64 -4.16
CA LEU A 25 9.11 -0.73 -3.56
C LEU A 25 9.23 -1.27 -2.15
N THR A 26 8.80 -0.46 -1.19
CA THR A 26 8.71 -0.85 0.21
C THR A 26 7.29 -0.61 0.69
N VAL A 27 6.67 -1.64 1.24
CA VAL A 27 5.35 -1.53 1.85
C VAL A 27 5.51 -1.91 3.32
N THR A 28 5.17 -0.98 4.20
CA THR A 28 5.33 -1.15 5.64
C THR A 28 3.97 -1.13 6.32
N ASP A 29 3.77 -2.07 7.23
CA ASP A 29 2.61 -2.07 8.09
C ASP A 29 2.94 -1.24 9.33
N ASP A 30 2.38 -0.04 9.40
CA ASP A 30 2.62 0.89 10.50
C ASP A 30 1.67 0.67 11.67
N SER A 31 0.76 -0.29 11.57
CA SER A 31 -0.22 -0.55 12.61
C SER A 31 0.45 -0.88 13.95
N ALA A 32 1.59 -1.55 13.90
CA ALA A 32 2.33 -1.91 15.10
C ALA A 32 2.80 -0.69 15.88
N ALA A 33 3.04 0.44 15.21
CA ALA A 33 3.44 1.67 15.86
C ALA A 33 2.33 2.25 16.75
N HIS A 34 1.10 1.83 16.51
CA HIS A 34 -0.06 2.26 17.27
C HIS A 34 -0.52 1.20 18.28
N ALA A 35 0.11 0.05 18.29
CA ALA A 35 -0.22 -1.04 19.19
C ALA A 35 -0.01 -0.61 20.63
N GLY A 36 -0.81 -0.62 21.50
CA GLY A 36 -0.69 -0.13 22.86
C GLY A 36 -1.41 1.18 23.10
N HIS A 37 -1.84 1.85 22.07
CA HIS A 37 -2.70 3.01 22.22
C HIS A 37 -4.13 2.56 22.41
N ALA A 38 -4.86 3.25 23.27
CA ALA A 38 -6.26 2.96 23.48
C ALA A 38 -7.01 3.09 22.15
N GLY A 39 -7.78 2.06 21.79
CA GLY A 39 -8.53 2.07 20.56
C GLY A 39 -7.77 1.57 19.34
N ALA A 40 -6.49 1.24 19.48
CA ALA A 40 -5.74 0.68 18.36
C ALA A 40 -6.29 -0.70 18.00
N PRO A 41 -6.46 -1.02 16.71
CA PRO A 41 -6.94 -2.34 16.31
C PRO A 41 -5.95 -3.41 16.73
N ALA A 42 -6.47 -4.50 17.24
CA ALA A 42 -5.66 -5.66 17.53
C ALA A 42 -5.24 -6.31 16.21
N GLY A 43 -4.01 -6.74 16.10
CA GLY A 43 -3.53 -7.50 14.94
C GLY A 43 -2.96 -6.69 13.80
N GLY A 44 -3.02 -5.38 13.84
CA GLY A 44 -2.44 -4.54 12.81
C GLY A 44 -3.24 -4.54 11.52
N GLU A 45 -2.55 -4.35 10.40
CA GLU A 45 -3.10 -4.38 9.05
C GLU A 45 -4.14 -3.28 8.77
N SER A 46 -3.99 -2.11 9.41
CA SER A 46 -4.90 -0.98 9.18
C SER A 46 -4.20 0.28 8.70
N HIS A 47 -2.93 0.48 9.07
CA HIS A 47 -2.14 1.66 8.68
C HIS A 47 -0.91 1.22 7.92
N PHE A 48 -0.74 1.75 6.71
CA PHE A 48 0.35 1.32 5.84
C PHE A 48 1.09 2.50 5.25
N SER A 49 2.37 2.29 4.94
CA SER A 49 3.18 3.24 4.19
C SER A 49 3.75 2.56 2.96
N VAL A 50 3.71 3.25 1.83
CA VAL A 50 4.29 2.78 0.58
C VAL A 50 5.35 3.76 0.13
N ARG A 51 6.55 3.25 -0.10
CA ARG A 51 7.59 4.01 -0.80
C ARG A 51 7.83 3.30 -2.13
N MET A 52 7.64 4.03 -3.23
CA MET A 52 7.80 3.44 -4.55
C MET A 52 8.52 4.39 -5.50
N ARG A 53 9.44 3.82 -6.26
CA ARG A 53 10.15 4.52 -7.33
C ARG A 53 9.96 3.73 -8.60
N SER A 54 9.30 4.34 -9.59
CA SER A 54 8.98 3.67 -10.83
C SER A 54 8.96 4.64 -11.99
N ASP A 55 9.55 4.25 -13.10
CA ASP A 55 9.54 5.05 -14.32
C ASP A 55 8.12 5.25 -14.86
N ALA A 56 7.20 4.36 -14.50
CA ALA A 56 5.80 4.49 -14.88
C ALA A 56 5.16 5.76 -14.29
N LEU A 57 5.75 6.34 -13.25
CA LEU A 57 5.25 7.56 -12.62
C LEU A 57 5.82 8.84 -13.25
N ALA A 58 6.75 8.71 -14.19
CA ALA A 58 7.39 9.87 -14.82
C ALA A 58 6.34 10.72 -15.53
N GLY A 59 6.47 12.04 -15.38
CA GLY A 59 5.55 12.97 -16.02
C GLY A 59 4.19 13.11 -15.38
N MET A 60 3.91 12.34 -14.33
CA MET A 60 2.63 12.40 -13.65
C MET A 60 2.66 13.42 -12.51
N SER A 61 1.56 14.15 -12.33
CA SER A 61 1.41 15.02 -11.18
C SER A 61 1.30 14.19 -9.90
N ARG A 62 1.49 14.84 -8.76
CA ARG A 62 1.33 14.18 -7.47
C ARG A 62 -0.06 13.55 -7.33
N LEU A 63 -1.09 14.27 -7.73
CA LEU A 63 -2.45 13.76 -7.66
C LEU A 63 -2.64 12.56 -8.58
N ALA A 64 -2.11 12.63 -9.80
CA ALA A 64 -2.22 11.52 -10.74
C ALA A 64 -1.52 10.27 -10.23
N ARG A 65 -0.35 10.43 -9.59
CA ARG A 65 0.37 9.31 -8.99
C ARG A 65 -0.44 8.64 -7.89
N HIS A 66 -1.03 9.45 -7.01
CA HIS A 66 -1.86 8.93 -5.93
C HIS A 66 -3.08 8.18 -6.48
N ARG A 67 -3.73 8.74 -7.48
CA ARG A 67 -4.88 8.09 -8.11
C ARG A 67 -4.51 6.79 -8.78
N ALA A 68 -3.35 6.77 -9.44
CA ALA A 68 -2.88 5.56 -10.10
C ALA A 68 -2.62 4.44 -9.09
N VAL A 69 -2.02 4.77 -7.95
CA VAL A 69 -1.76 3.79 -6.90
C VAL A 69 -3.07 3.27 -6.30
N HIS A 70 -4.00 4.17 -5.98
CA HIS A 70 -5.30 3.76 -5.45
C HIS A 70 -6.04 2.86 -6.43
N GLY A 71 -5.97 3.18 -7.71
CA GLY A 71 -6.59 2.35 -8.74
C GLY A 71 -5.97 0.98 -8.86
N ALA A 72 -4.64 0.90 -8.74
CA ALA A 72 -3.93 -0.37 -8.80
C ALA A 72 -4.23 -1.25 -7.60
N ILE A 73 -4.35 -0.65 -6.42
CA ILE A 73 -4.72 -1.39 -5.21
C ILE A 73 -6.16 -1.87 -5.31
N GLY A 74 -7.04 -1.04 -5.86
CA GLY A 74 -8.44 -1.38 -6.08
C GLY A 74 -9.33 -1.07 -4.88
N PRO A 75 -10.63 -0.84 -5.15
CA PRO A 75 -11.55 -0.39 -4.09
C PRO A 75 -11.78 -1.41 -2.98
N GLU A 76 -11.73 -2.69 -3.30
CA GLU A 76 -11.97 -3.72 -2.30
C GLU A 76 -10.84 -3.74 -1.27
N LEU A 77 -9.60 -3.72 -1.73
CA LEU A 77 -8.46 -3.73 -0.81
C LEU A 77 -8.34 -2.38 -0.11
N MET A 78 -8.57 -1.26 -0.82
CA MET A 78 -8.56 0.06 -0.19
C MET A 78 -9.59 0.15 0.94
N GLY A 79 -10.72 -0.53 0.79
CA GLY A 79 -11.77 -0.55 1.82
C GLY A 79 -11.35 -1.25 3.10
N ARG A 80 -10.30 -2.07 3.05
CA ARG A 80 -9.77 -2.75 4.23
C ARG A 80 -8.62 -1.99 4.90
N ILE A 81 -8.20 -0.90 4.29
CA ILE A 81 -7.09 -0.08 4.80
C ILE A 81 -7.65 1.16 5.47
N HIS A 82 -7.26 1.43 6.70
CA HIS A 82 -7.71 2.61 7.43
C HIS A 82 -6.94 3.86 6.98
N ALA A 83 -5.64 3.75 6.84
CA ALA A 83 -4.80 4.86 6.41
C ALA A 83 -3.66 4.36 5.53
N LEU A 84 -3.31 5.12 4.51
CA LEU A 84 -2.24 4.77 3.58
C LEU A 84 -1.42 6.01 3.27
N ALA A 85 -0.16 5.99 3.66
CA ALA A 85 0.79 7.06 3.32
C ALA A 85 1.57 6.66 2.07
N LEU A 86 1.74 7.58 1.15
CA LEU A 86 2.41 7.31 -0.12
C LEU A 86 3.61 8.24 -0.31
N ASP A 87 4.75 7.66 -0.63
CA ASP A 87 5.95 8.36 -1.04
C ASP A 87 6.29 7.85 -2.44
N LEU A 88 5.89 8.60 -3.44
CA LEU A 88 5.93 8.19 -4.83
C LEU A 88 6.82 9.11 -5.64
N ALA A 89 7.71 8.52 -6.45
CA ALA A 89 8.53 9.25 -7.41
C ALA A 89 8.92 8.34 -8.57
N GLU A 90 9.43 8.94 -9.63
CA GLU A 90 9.95 8.17 -10.75
C GLU A 90 11.30 7.53 -10.44
#